data_f5bff72f78c37501ba2b7dc75f85bdad
#
_entry.id   f5bff72f78c37501ba2b7dc75f85bdad
#
_cell.length_a   1.000
_cell.length_b   1.000
_cell.length_c   1.000
_cell.angle_alpha   90.00
_cell.angle_beta   90.00
_cell.angle_gamma   90.00
#
_symmetry.space_group_name_H-M   'P 1'
#
loop_
_entity.id
_entity.type
_entity.pdbx_description
1 polymer ?
#
loop_
_entity_poly.entity_id
_entity_poly.type
_entity_poly.pdbx_seq_one_letter_code
_entity_poly.pdbx_strand_id
1 'polypeptide(L)'
;MTRPIDVTIVGGGMITFDLLLPSIYHLQRTGVIGRIDICALDSPPLKALKEGFGQAFPGQDFTAHPSETEEPQKKYPDLYKEVLAAMPKRQAVVVAMPDPLHYEVVMEALRNDQHVLCVKPMVLQYAQAVEIEKLAYDKGLFIGIEYHKRFDRRALIARRHYELGDFGEFVMGEAKMIEPYYYRASNFQNWFTCDKTDPFVYVGCHYVDLVQFITGLRPVQVSVVGVKGKFPNGNEGFMWANGRVIYENGAILSVTDGLGYPDEGAGSNEQCLMMFCEGEGKTGLIAHDDQFRGVEHSYLRGIGCAGSTFNYVNPDFYRLVPWEGPGYQPVGYGFDSVAAILNTIQRIEHAAAGLPEAESLARRRAIIKEVDEKAIIATP
;
A
#
# COMPACT_ATOMS: atom_id res chain seq x y z
N MET A 1 -19.61 -22.34 -4.49
CA MET A 1 -18.37 -21.78 -3.90
C MET A 1 -17.71 -20.92 -4.96
N THR A 2 -17.21 -19.73 -4.59
CA THR A 2 -16.42 -18.88 -5.47
C THR A 2 -15.10 -19.57 -5.80
N ARG A 3 -14.65 -19.48 -7.05
CA ARG A 3 -13.33 -20.03 -7.43
C ARG A 3 -12.22 -19.16 -6.85
N PRO A 4 -11.20 -19.74 -6.20
CA PRO A 4 -10.03 -18.99 -5.78
C PRO A 4 -9.30 -18.35 -6.98
N ILE A 5 -8.67 -17.20 -6.78
CA ILE A 5 -7.79 -16.56 -7.76
C ILE A 5 -6.33 -16.84 -7.40
N ASP A 6 -5.48 -17.02 -8.41
CA ASP A 6 -4.04 -17.14 -8.21
C ASP A 6 -3.42 -15.74 -8.05
N VAL A 7 -2.34 -15.66 -7.30
CA VAL A 7 -1.62 -14.40 -7.04
C VAL A 7 -0.14 -14.55 -7.40
N THR A 8 0.38 -13.59 -8.16
CA THR A 8 1.82 -13.40 -8.33
C THR A 8 2.23 -12.07 -7.71
N ILE A 9 3.11 -12.12 -6.70
CA ILE A 9 3.72 -10.92 -6.10
C ILE A 9 5.01 -10.60 -6.85
N VAL A 10 5.13 -9.40 -7.37
CA VAL A 10 6.37 -8.89 -7.96
C VAL A 10 7.01 -7.90 -6.98
N GLY A 11 8.05 -8.38 -6.29
CA GLY A 11 8.77 -7.70 -5.22
C GLY A 11 8.77 -8.51 -3.92
N GLY A 12 9.96 -8.90 -3.46
CA GLY A 12 10.17 -9.66 -2.21
C GLY A 12 10.67 -8.81 -1.04
N GLY A 13 10.41 -7.48 -1.07
CA GLY A 13 10.94 -6.54 -0.08
C GLY A 13 10.12 -6.44 1.20
N MET A 14 10.38 -5.36 1.96
CA MET A 14 9.84 -5.09 3.29
C MET A 14 8.30 -5.18 3.32
N ILE A 15 7.60 -4.48 2.42
CA ILE A 15 6.13 -4.47 2.42
C ILE A 15 5.52 -5.83 2.12
N THR A 16 6.22 -6.66 1.33
CA THR A 16 5.82 -8.06 1.09
C THR A 16 5.93 -8.88 2.36
N PHE A 17 7.00 -8.68 3.13
CA PHE A 17 7.20 -9.36 4.41
C PHE A 17 6.24 -8.86 5.50
N ASP A 18 6.11 -7.54 5.65
CA ASP A 18 5.40 -6.96 6.80
C ASP A 18 3.88 -6.97 6.66
N LEU A 19 3.35 -6.98 5.43
CA LEU A 19 1.92 -6.80 5.17
C LEU A 19 1.34 -7.78 4.16
N LEU A 20 1.92 -7.86 2.95
CA LEU A 20 1.25 -8.47 1.81
C LEU A 20 1.19 -10.00 1.92
N LEU A 21 2.34 -10.66 2.10
CA LEU A 21 2.38 -12.13 2.12
C LEU A 21 1.57 -12.72 3.29
N PRO A 22 1.69 -12.25 4.54
CA PRO A 22 0.86 -12.79 5.62
C PRO A 22 -0.64 -12.53 5.42
N SER A 23 -1.02 -11.42 4.79
CA SER A 23 -2.42 -11.17 4.41
C SER A 23 -2.90 -12.14 3.33
N ILE A 24 -2.09 -12.38 2.30
CA ILE A 24 -2.40 -13.30 1.20
C ILE A 24 -2.43 -14.75 1.69
N TYR A 25 -1.55 -15.16 2.59
CA TYR A 25 -1.61 -16.46 3.23
C TYR A 25 -2.92 -16.68 4.00
N HIS A 26 -3.39 -15.66 4.72
CA HIS A 26 -4.69 -15.77 5.40
C HIS A 26 -5.84 -15.88 4.39
N LEU A 27 -5.82 -15.09 3.33
CA LEU A 27 -6.82 -15.17 2.25
C LEU A 27 -6.76 -16.52 1.50
N GLN A 28 -5.59 -17.15 1.41
CA GLN A 28 -5.47 -18.51 0.89
C GLN A 28 -6.15 -19.52 1.81
N ARG A 29 -5.95 -19.45 3.13
CA ARG A 29 -6.63 -20.31 4.11
C ARG A 29 -8.15 -20.18 4.09
N THR A 30 -8.65 -18.97 3.78
CA THR A 30 -10.10 -18.69 3.71
C THR A 30 -10.70 -18.94 2.31
N GLY A 31 -9.91 -19.42 1.34
CA GLY A 31 -10.40 -19.82 0.02
C GLY A 31 -10.59 -18.70 -0.99
N VAL A 32 -10.05 -17.51 -0.71
CA VAL A 32 -10.04 -16.39 -1.67
C VAL A 32 -8.89 -16.58 -2.66
N ILE A 33 -7.72 -16.98 -2.18
CA ILE A 33 -6.50 -17.15 -2.98
C ILE A 33 -6.22 -18.65 -3.20
N GLY A 34 -5.78 -18.96 -4.41
CA GLY A 34 -5.28 -20.28 -4.81
C GLY A 34 -3.76 -20.36 -4.70
N ARG A 35 -3.08 -20.47 -5.83
CA ARG A 35 -1.63 -20.51 -5.90
C ARG A 35 -1.01 -19.15 -5.65
N ILE A 36 0.15 -19.15 -5.02
CA ILE A 36 0.97 -17.96 -4.77
C ILE A 36 2.33 -18.15 -5.43
N ASP A 37 2.73 -17.22 -6.27
CA ASP A 37 4.06 -17.08 -6.85
C ASP A 37 4.67 -15.78 -6.37
N ILE A 38 5.99 -15.73 -6.10
CA ILE A 38 6.69 -14.48 -5.74
C ILE A 38 7.93 -14.32 -6.60
N CYS A 39 7.99 -13.18 -7.32
CA CYS A 39 9.13 -12.80 -8.12
C CYS A 39 9.97 -11.76 -7.38
N ALA A 40 11.27 -11.98 -7.28
CA ALA A 40 12.23 -11.01 -6.75
C ALA A 40 13.44 -10.87 -7.67
N LEU A 41 14.24 -9.82 -7.44
CA LEU A 41 15.45 -9.57 -8.22
C LEU A 41 16.52 -10.67 -8.00
N ASP A 42 16.53 -11.27 -6.82
CA ASP A 42 17.48 -12.30 -6.37
C ASP A 42 16.85 -13.21 -5.30
N SER A 43 17.59 -14.25 -4.89
CA SER A 43 17.11 -15.28 -3.97
C SER A 43 17.01 -14.87 -2.49
N PRO A 44 17.86 -13.98 -1.91
CA PRO A 44 17.88 -13.72 -0.47
C PRO A 44 16.52 -13.28 0.14
N PRO A 45 15.76 -12.33 -0.44
CA PRO A 45 14.47 -11.97 0.11
C PRO A 45 13.46 -13.13 0.04
N LEU A 46 13.51 -13.98 -1.00
CA LEU A 46 12.62 -15.13 -1.14
C LEU A 46 12.90 -16.17 -0.05
N LYS A 47 14.19 -16.41 0.26
CA LYS A 47 14.59 -17.26 1.37
C LYS A 47 14.09 -16.75 2.71
N ALA A 48 14.26 -15.44 2.98
CA ALA A 48 13.76 -14.81 4.19
C ALA A 48 12.24 -14.93 4.35
N LEU A 49 11.48 -14.78 3.24
CA LEU A 49 10.03 -14.97 3.23
C LEU A 49 9.63 -16.42 3.53
N LYS A 50 10.35 -17.42 2.98
CA LYS A 50 10.12 -18.86 3.27
C LYS A 50 10.33 -19.19 4.75
N GLU A 51 11.41 -18.66 5.33
CA GLU A 51 11.79 -18.94 6.72
C GLU A 51 10.95 -18.16 7.74
N GLY A 52 10.44 -16.96 7.37
CA GLY A 52 9.82 -16.03 8.31
C GLY A 52 8.40 -16.41 8.78
N PHE A 53 7.66 -17.22 8.03
CA PHE A 53 6.22 -17.41 8.29
C PHE A 53 5.79 -18.81 8.72
N GLY A 54 6.70 -19.77 8.82
CA GLY A 54 6.37 -21.17 9.09
C GLY A 54 5.54 -21.41 10.38
N GLN A 55 5.79 -20.64 11.43
CA GLN A 55 5.01 -20.72 12.68
C GLN A 55 3.68 -19.97 12.60
N ALA A 56 3.69 -18.81 11.96
CA ALA A 56 2.51 -17.95 11.88
C ALA A 56 1.47 -18.50 10.88
N PHE A 57 1.93 -19.13 9.81
CA PHE A 57 1.08 -19.67 8.74
C PHE A 57 1.45 -21.10 8.37
N PRO A 58 1.26 -22.07 9.30
CA PRO A 58 1.62 -23.46 9.05
C PRO A 58 0.83 -24.04 7.87
N GLY A 59 1.57 -24.68 6.94
CA GLY A 59 0.99 -25.27 5.73
C GLY A 59 0.77 -24.32 4.56
N GLN A 60 1.04 -23.03 4.71
CA GLN A 60 1.03 -22.07 3.60
C GLN A 60 2.43 -21.98 2.98
N ASP A 61 2.48 -21.89 1.66
CA ASP A 61 3.71 -21.78 0.90
C ASP A 61 3.50 -21.01 -0.43
N PHE A 62 4.59 -20.65 -1.07
CA PHE A 62 4.61 -20.00 -2.39
C PHE A 62 5.70 -20.59 -3.27
N THR A 63 5.57 -20.45 -4.58
CA THR A 63 6.63 -20.73 -5.55
C THR A 63 7.54 -19.53 -5.70
N ALA A 64 8.83 -19.73 -5.48
CA ALA A 64 9.83 -18.65 -5.55
C ALA A 64 10.41 -18.51 -6.96
N HIS A 65 10.56 -17.26 -7.45
CA HIS A 65 11.17 -16.92 -8.72
C HIS A 65 12.18 -15.76 -8.54
N PRO A 66 13.52 -15.99 -8.60
CA PRO A 66 14.16 -17.31 -8.78
C PRO A 66 13.95 -18.24 -7.58
N SER A 67 14.39 -19.50 -7.69
CA SER A 67 14.40 -20.40 -6.53
C SER A 67 15.15 -19.75 -5.37
N GLU A 68 14.66 -19.95 -4.14
CA GLU A 68 15.31 -19.48 -2.91
C GLU A 68 16.69 -20.11 -2.66
N THR A 69 17.05 -21.13 -3.42
CA THR A 69 18.36 -21.82 -3.38
C THR A 69 19.36 -21.30 -4.42
N GLU A 70 18.94 -20.37 -5.31
CA GLU A 70 19.84 -19.76 -6.30
C GLU A 70 20.96 -18.95 -5.64
N GLU A 71 22.04 -18.71 -6.40
CA GLU A 71 23.17 -17.92 -5.94
C GLU A 71 22.72 -16.50 -5.55
N PRO A 72 23.02 -16.02 -4.33
CA PRO A 72 22.50 -14.73 -3.81
C PRO A 72 22.86 -13.51 -4.65
N GLN A 73 23.98 -13.53 -5.39
CA GLN A 73 24.46 -12.41 -6.22
C GLN A 73 23.85 -12.38 -7.61
N LYS A 74 23.25 -13.47 -8.06
CA LYS A 74 22.66 -13.57 -9.39
C LYS A 74 21.37 -12.80 -9.47
N LYS A 75 21.26 -11.89 -10.42
CA LYS A 75 20.12 -11.00 -10.59
C LYS A 75 19.25 -11.43 -11.77
N TYR A 76 17.93 -11.31 -11.59
CA TYR A 76 16.92 -11.72 -12.56
C TYR A 76 15.91 -10.58 -12.79
N PRO A 77 16.32 -9.47 -13.42
CA PRO A 77 15.48 -8.26 -13.52
C PRO A 77 14.20 -8.46 -14.33
N ASP A 78 14.19 -9.39 -15.27
CA ASP A 78 13.08 -9.61 -16.21
C ASP A 78 12.31 -10.93 -15.98
N LEU A 79 12.70 -11.72 -15.00
CA LEU A 79 12.07 -13.05 -14.73
C LEU A 79 10.57 -12.94 -14.47
N TYR A 80 10.12 -11.85 -13.82
CA TYR A 80 8.70 -11.61 -13.60
C TYR A 80 7.88 -11.60 -14.90
N LYS A 81 8.44 -11.14 -16.03
CA LYS A 81 7.75 -11.12 -17.32
C LYS A 81 7.42 -12.53 -17.81
N GLU A 82 8.37 -13.46 -17.65
CA GLU A 82 8.16 -14.87 -18.01
C GLU A 82 7.09 -15.50 -17.12
N VAL A 83 7.14 -15.22 -15.82
CA VAL A 83 6.15 -15.74 -14.86
C VAL A 83 4.76 -15.18 -15.16
N LEU A 84 4.62 -13.87 -15.41
CA LEU A 84 3.33 -13.25 -15.76
C LEU A 84 2.78 -13.78 -17.09
N ALA A 85 3.63 -14.00 -18.09
CA ALA A 85 3.21 -14.57 -19.38
C ALA A 85 2.71 -16.02 -19.26
N ALA A 86 3.21 -16.77 -18.25
CA ALA A 86 2.78 -18.14 -17.98
C ALA A 86 1.52 -18.24 -17.11
N MET A 87 1.08 -17.15 -16.48
CA MET A 87 -0.12 -17.15 -15.63
C MET A 87 -1.40 -17.39 -16.44
N PRO A 88 -2.38 -18.11 -15.90
CA PRO A 88 -3.74 -18.05 -16.43
C PRO A 88 -4.23 -16.60 -16.44
N LYS A 89 -5.02 -16.25 -17.45
CA LYS A 89 -5.57 -14.88 -17.54
C LYS A 89 -6.51 -14.56 -16.38
N ARG A 90 -6.61 -13.27 -16.06
CA ARG A 90 -7.57 -12.72 -15.09
C ARG A 90 -7.34 -13.24 -13.66
N GLN A 91 -6.08 -13.41 -13.32
CA GLN A 91 -5.61 -13.61 -11.96
C GLN A 91 -5.16 -12.26 -11.37
N ALA A 92 -4.52 -12.26 -10.21
CA ALA A 92 -4.05 -11.06 -9.55
C ALA A 92 -2.52 -10.95 -9.57
N VAL A 93 -2.01 -9.79 -9.96
CA VAL A 93 -0.60 -9.41 -9.79
C VAL A 93 -0.52 -8.36 -8.70
N VAL A 94 0.32 -8.61 -7.70
CA VAL A 94 0.62 -7.66 -6.63
C VAL A 94 1.96 -6.99 -6.92
N VAL A 95 1.94 -5.68 -7.15
CA VAL A 95 3.14 -4.89 -7.48
C VAL A 95 3.67 -4.25 -6.21
N ALA A 96 4.83 -4.72 -5.73
CA ALA A 96 5.44 -4.35 -4.45
C ALA A 96 6.94 -4.06 -4.61
N MET A 97 7.27 -3.22 -5.58
CA MET A 97 8.62 -2.84 -5.98
C MET A 97 8.95 -1.41 -5.54
N PRO A 98 10.20 -0.93 -5.72
CA PRO A 98 10.50 0.49 -5.66
C PRO A 98 9.65 1.31 -6.62
N ASP A 99 9.15 2.47 -6.17
CA ASP A 99 8.21 3.35 -6.90
C ASP A 99 8.51 3.54 -8.41
N PRO A 100 9.77 3.78 -8.83
CA PRO A 100 10.09 4.01 -10.24
C PRO A 100 9.84 2.82 -11.17
N LEU A 101 9.67 1.62 -10.61
CA LEU A 101 9.48 0.38 -11.37
C LEU A 101 8.00 -0.02 -11.50
N HIS A 102 7.11 0.63 -10.78
CA HIS A 102 5.69 0.25 -10.75
C HIS A 102 5.05 0.29 -12.14
N TYR A 103 5.29 1.36 -12.90
CA TYR A 103 4.68 1.54 -14.22
C TYR A 103 4.94 0.35 -15.15
N GLU A 104 6.19 -0.07 -15.26
CA GLU A 104 6.56 -1.17 -16.17
C GLU A 104 5.91 -2.49 -15.76
N VAL A 105 5.89 -2.78 -14.45
CA VAL A 105 5.29 -4.03 -13.93
C VAL A 105 3.78 -4.02 -14.06
N VAL A 106 3.10 -2.90 -13.75
CA VAL A 106 1.64 -2.75 -13.94
C VAL A 106 1.28 -2.93 -15.41
N MET A 107 2.00 -2.27 -16.32
CA MET A 107 1.75 -2.40 -17.76
C MET A 107 1.98 -3.82 -18.26
N GLU A 108 2.99 -4.52 -17.76
CA GLU A 108 3.26 -5.91 -18.12
C GLU A 108 2.14 -6.83 -17.61
N ALA A 109 1.66 -6.63 -16.38
CA ALA A 109 0.51 -7.36 -15.83
C ALA A 109 -0.75 -7.16 -16.70
N LEU A 110 -1.06 -5.91 -17.05
CA LEU A 110 -2.21 -5.59 -17.90
C LEU A 110 -2.09 -6.18 -19.31
N ARG A 111 -0.89 -6.17 -19.92
CA ARG A 111 -0.64 -6.79 -21.24
C ARG A 111 -0.92 -8.28 -21.20
N ASN A 112 -0.61 -8.95 -20.11
CA ASN A 112 -0.87 -10.37 -19.87
C ASN A 112 -2.28 -10.64 -19.31
N ASP A 113 -3.22 -9.69 -19.44
CA ASP A 113 -4.62 -9.81 -19.01
C ASP A 113 -4.80 -10.12 -17.51
N GLN A 114 -3.99 -9.52 -16.64
CA GLN A 114 -4.06 -9.70 -15.18
C GLN A 114 -4.68 -8.47 -14.50
N HIS A 115 -5.44 -8.69 -13.42
CA HIS A 115 -5.82 -7.65 -12.47
C HIS A 115 -4.61 -7.24 -11.62
N VAL A 116 -4.65 -6.06 -11.02
CA VAL A 116 -3.52 -5.53 -10.26
C VAL A 116 -3.93 -5.04 -8.88
N LEU A 117 -3.16 -5.42 -7.87
CA LEU A 117 -3.00 -4.70 -6.61
C LEU A 117 -1.64 -4.01 -6.66
N CYS A 118 -1.61 -2.69 -6.69
CA CYS A 118 -0.37 -1.92 -6.66
C CYS A 118 -0.21 -1.22 -5.32
N VAL A 119 0.97 -1.33 -4.69
CA VAL A 119 1.26 -0.48 -3.54
C VAL A 119 1.41 0.98 -3.96
N LYS A 120 1.22 1.90 -3.05
CA LYS A 120 1.33 3.34 -3.31
C LYS A 120 2.80 3.82 -3.42
N PRO A 121 3.09 4.87 -4.16
CA PRO A 121 2.23 5.48 -5.17
C PRO A 121 2.12 4.55 -6.39
N MET A 122 0.98 4.57 -7.09
CA MET A 122 0.82 3.69 -8.25
C MET A 122 1.89 3.97 -9.32
N VAL A 123 2.12 5.23 -9.62
CA VAL A 123 3.15 5.71 -10.56
C VAL A 123 3.65 7.09 -10.13
N LEU A 124 4.74 7.54 -10.76
CA LEU A 124 5.36 8.84 -10.49
C LEU A 124 4.95 9.96 -11.46
N GLN A 125 4.26 9.62 -12.55
CA GLN A 125 3.85 10.59 -13.57
C GLN A 125 2.37 10.41 -13.93
N TYR A 126 1.63 11.51 -14.01
CA TYR A 126 0.22 11.51 -14.35
C TYR A 126 -0.09 10.84 -15.71
N ALA A 127 0.75 11.09 -16.72
CA ALA A 127 0.59 10.47 -18.04
C ALA A 127 0.63 8.94 -17.99
N GLN A 128 1.45 8.36 -17.12
CA GLN A 128 1.51 6.92 -16.88
C GLN A 128 0.22 6.39 -16.25
N ALA A 129 -0.36 7.14 -15.31
CA ALA A 129 -1.65 6.77 -14.70
C ALA A 129 -2.77 6.73 -15.74
N VAL A 130 -2.85 7.74 -16.62
CA VAL A 130 -3.84 7.80 -17.71
C VAL A 130 -3.71 6.63 -18.68
N GLU A 131 -2.47 6.24 -19.03
CA GLU A 131 -2.24 5.08 -19.90
C GLU A 131 -2.65 3.76 -19.26
N ILE A 132 -2.33 3.59 -17.98
CA ILE A 132 -2.72 2.43 -17.17
C ILE A 132 -4.25 2.33 -17.08
N GLU A 133 -4.93 3.41 -16.68
CA GLU A 133 -6.39 3.47 -16.58
C GLU A 133 -7.06 3.07 -17.89
N LYS A 134 -6.61 3.67 -18.99
CA LYS A 134 -7.16 3.37 -20.32
C LYS A 134 -7.01 1.89 -20.69
N LEU A 135 -5.81 1.33 -20.54
CA LEU A 135 -5.57 -0.08 -20.89
C LEU A 135 -6.37 -1.03 -19.99
N ALA A 136 -6.46 -0.74 -18.69
CA ALA A 136 -7.24 -1.53 -17.75
C ALA A 136 -8.73 -1.49 -18.11
N TYR A 137 -9.28 -0.30 -18.39
CA TYR A 137 -10.68 -0.15 -18.80
C TYR A 137 -10.98 -0.89 -20.12
N ASP A 138 -10.09 -0.74 -21.14
CA ASP A 138 -10.27 -1.39 -22.44
C ASP A 138 -10.35 -2.92 -22.29
N LYS A 139 -9.58 -3.50 -21.39
CA LYS A 139 -9.54 -4.94 -21.11
C LYS A 139 -10.55 -5.41 -20.03
N GLY A 140 -11.20 -4.48 -19.32
CA GLY A 140 -12.08 -4.80 -18.19
C GLY A 140 -11.31 -5.43 -17.03
N LEU A 141 -10.11 -4.91 -16.76
CA LEU A 141 -9.23 -5.33 -15.66
C LEU A 141 -9.31 -4.34 -14.51
N PHE A 142 -9.33 -4.84 -13.30
CA PHE A 142 -9.38 -4.03 -12.09
C PHE A 142 -7.98 -3.72 -11.58
N ILE A 143 -7.78 -2.47 -11.17
CA ILE A 143 -6.57 -2.03 -10.46
C ILE A 143 -7.01 -1.42 -9.14
N GLY A 144 -6.53 -1.98 -8.04
CA GLY A 144 -6.65 -1.39 -6.71
C GLY A 144 -5.30 -0.86 -6.25
N ILE A 145 -5.28 0.37 -5.73
CA ILE A 145 -4.09 0.98 -5.14
C ILE A 145 -4.17 0.82 -3.63
N GLU A 146 -3.12 0.29 -3.03
CA GLU A 146 -3.07 0.01 -1.60
C GLU A 146 -2.85 1.31 -0.79
N TYR A 147 -3.91 2.11 -0.62
CA TYR A 147 -4.00 3.22 0.32
C TYR A 147 -4.70 2.76 1.60
N HIS A 148 -4.00 2.01 2.44
CA HIS A 148 -4.58 1.37 3.64
C HIS A 148 -5.26 2.35 4.60
N LYS A 149 -4.83 3.62 4.70
CA LYS A 149 -5.47 4.63 5.56
C LYS A 149 -6.94 4.88 5.22
N ARG A 150 -7.39 4.59 4.01
CA ARG A 150 -8.83 4.64 3.64
C ARG A 150 -9.68 3.63 4.40
N PHE A 151 -9.07 2.51 4.84
CA PHE A 151 -9.74 1.44 5.59
C PHE A 151 -9.66 1.63 7.12
N ASP A 152 -8.97 2.65 7.59
CA ASP A 152 -8.99 3.05 8.99
C ASP A 152 -10.42 3.44 9.39
N ARG A 153 -10.92 2.83 10.46
CA ARG A 153 -12.28 3.10 10.97
C ARG A 153 -12.51 4.57 11.25
N ARG A 154 -11.49 5.30 11.71
CA ARG A 154 -11.58 6.74 11.94
C ARG A 154 -11.77 7.50 10.63
N ALA A 155 -11.06 7.11 9.57
CA ALA A 155 -11.20 7.71 8.25
C ALA A 155 -12.59 7.45 7.65
N LEU A 156 -13.09 6.23 7.77
CA LEU A 156 -14.44 5.86 7.33
C LEU A 156 -15.53 6.64 8.08
N ILE A 157 -15.38 6.79 9.40
CA ILE A 157 -16.31 7.58 10.24
C ILE A 157 -16.22 9.06 9.88
N ALA A 158 -15.00 9.62 9.74
CA ALA A 158 -14.80 11.01 9.37
C ALA A 158 -15.42 11.32 7.98
N ARG A 159 -15.20 10.46 6.98
CA ARG A 159 -15.84 10.57 5.67
C ARG A 159 -17.37 10.62 5.79
N ARG A 160 -17.94 9.67 6.54
CA ARG A 160 -19.40 9.62 6.71
C ARG A 160 -19.96 10.89 7.35
N HIS A 161 -19.33 11.41 8.39
CA HIS A 161 -19.75 12.64 9.04
C HIS A 161 -19.52 13.88 8.17
N TYR A 162 -18.45 13.89 7.36
CA TYR A 162 -18.22 14.95 6.39
C TYR A 162 -19.33 14.99 5.31
N GLU A 163 -19.67 13.82 4.75
CA GLU A 163 -20.78 13.67 3.79
C GLU A 163 -22.14 14.13 4.35
N LEU A 164 -22.35 13.99 5.66
CA LEU A 164 -23.55 14.48 6.36
C LEU A 164 -23.51 16.00 6.65
N GLY A 165 -22.38 16.66 6.36
CA GLY A 165 -22.19 18.08 6.64
C GLY A 165 -21.99 18.41 8.12
N ASP A 166 -21.63 17.43 8.96
CA ASP A 166 -21.51 17.63 10.41
C ASP A 166 -20.34 18.56 10.78
N PHE A 167 -19.28 18.60 9.97
CA PHE A 167 -18.07 19.41 10.23
C PHE A 167 -18.09 20.78 9.55
N GLY A 168 -18.91 21.00 8.50
CA GLY A 168 -18.74 22.09 7.55
C GLY A 168 -17.72 21.72 6.45
N GLU A 169 -17.28 22.71 5.67
CA GLU A 169 -16.35 22.53 4.56
C GLU A 169 -14.89 22.58 5.03
N PHE A 170 -14.05 21.71 4.50
CA PHE A 170 -12.61 21.74 4.76
C PHE A 170 -11.99 23.04 4.26
N VAL A 171 -11.19 23.71 5.10
CA VAL A 171 -10.54 25.00 4.78
C VAL A 171 -9.03 24.97 4.96
N MET A 172 -8.50 24.32 6.01
CA MET A 172 -7.07 24.26 6.31
C MET A 172 -6.72 22.95 6.99
N GLY A 173 -5.55 22.39 6.68
CA GLY A 173 -5.07 21.20 7.35
C GLY A 173 -3.56 21.12 7.43
N GLU A 174 -3.11 20.26 8.33
CA GLU A 174 -1.71 19.89 8.51
C GLU A 174 -1.59 18.38 8.63
N ALA A 175 -0.55 17.82 8.03
CA ALA A 175 -0.22 16.41 8.15
C ALA A 175 1.29 16.22 8.29
N LYS A 176 1.67 15.11 8.92
CA LYS A 176 3.06 14.68 9.04
C LYS A 176 3.16 13.19 8.78
N MET A 177 4.27 12.79 8.10
CA MET A 177 4.69 11.40 8.03
C MET A 177 6.21 11.33 7.99
N ILE A 178 6.80 11.10 9.16
CA ILE A 178 8.25 11.05 9.35
C ILE A 178 8.64 9.61 9.62
N GLU A 179 9.28 8.99 8.64
CA GLU A 179 9.72 7.60 8.69
C GLU A 179 11.04 7.45 9.47
N PRO A 180 11.37 6.23 9.92
CA PRO A 180 12.57 5.97 10.72
C PRO A 180 13.86 6.38 10.02
N TYR A 181 14.84 6.79 10.81
CA TYR A 181 16.15 7.19 10.30
C TYR A 181 16.89 6.02 9.63
N TYR A 182 16.72 4.77 10.12
CA TYR A 182 17.39 3.59 9.55
C TYR A 182 17.03 3.33 8.09
N TYR A 183 15.91 3.88 7.58
CA TYR A 183 15.59 3.78 6.15
C TYR A 183 16.71 4.30 5.27
N ARG A 184 17.47 5.29 5.74
CA ARG A 184 18.61 5.84 5.01
C ARG A 184 19.74 4.83 4.80
N ALA A 185 19.88 3.84 5.70
CA ALA A 185 20.88 2.77 5.59
C ALA A 185 20.32 1.49 4.94
N SER A 186 19.03 1.45 4.64
CA SER A 186 18.37 0.31 4.03
C SER A 186 18.50 0.33 2.50
N ASN A 187 17.73 -0.53 1.81
CA ASN A 187 17.69 -0.54 0.35
C ASN A 187 17.22 0.78 -0.28
N PHE A 188 16.61 1.69 0.49
CA PHE A 188 16.21 3.02 0.03
C PHE A 188 17.36 3.78 -0.63
N GLN A 189 18.57 3.70 -0.07
CA GLN A 189 19.76 4.35 -0.63
C GLN A 189 20.05 4.00 -2.10
N ASN A 190 19.49 2.91 -2.63
CA ASN A 190 19.72 2.45 -3.98
C ASN A 190 18.70 3.02 -5.01
N TRP A 191 17.55 3.48 -4.56
CA TRP A 191 16.49 3.94 -5.46
C TRP A 191 15.81 5.25 -5.05
N PHE A 192 15.91 5.65 -3.78
CA PHE A 192 15.27 6.87 -3.25
C PHE A 192 16.15 8.10 -3.52
N THR A 193 16.44 8.35 -4.81
CA THR A 193 17.36 9.40 -5.26
C THR A 193 16.61 10.60 -5.80
N CYS A 194 17.25 11.79 -5.79
CA CYS A 194 16.63 13.06 -6.17
C CYS A 194 16.02 13.09 -7.57
N ASP A 195 16.47 12.22 -8.47
CA ASP A 195 15.99 12.08 -9.84
C ASP A 195 14.81 11.12 -9.99
N LYS A 196 14.45 10.39 -8.92
CA LYS A 196 13.45 9.33 -8.98
C LYS A 196 12.24 9.58 -8.10
N THR A 197 12.46 9.93 -6.81
CA THR A 197 11.35 10.11 -5.87
C THR A 197 11.78 11.01 -4.70
N ASP A 198 10.85 11.32 -3.82
CA ASP A 198 11.06 12.13 -2.62
C ASP A 198 10.08 11.74 -1.50
N PRO A 199 10.25 12.21 -0.26
CA PRO A 199 9.37 11.85 0.85
C PRO A 199 7.91 12.29 0.64
N PHE A 200 7.65 13.41 -0.05
CA PHE A 200 6.28 13.87 -0.28
C PHE A 200 5.52 12.90 -1.18
N VAL A 201 6.14 12.45 -2.27
CA VAL A 201 5.55 11.45 -3.18
C VAL A 201 5.45 10.09 -2.48
N TYR A 202 6.50 9.67 -1.75
CA TYR A 202 6.58 8.34 -1.15
C TYR A 202 5.60 8.15 0.01
N VAL A 203 5.51 9.10 0.94
CA VAL A 203 4.64 8.98 2.13
C VAL A 203 3.60 10.10 2.27
N GLY A 204 3.89 11.32 1.83
CA GLY A 204 2.92 12.42 1.87
C GLY A 204 1.66 12.14 1.06
N CYS A 205 1.76 11.33 0.00
CA CYS A 205 0.63 10.89 -0.80
C CYS A 205 -0.49 10.23 0.03
N HIS A 206 -0.18 9.57 1.14
CA HIS A 206 -1.19 8.99 2.04
C HIS A 206 -2.14 10.03 2.61
N TYR A 207 -1.64 11.21 2.96
CA TYR A 207 -2.50 12.25 3.55
C TYR A 207 -3.19 13.11 2.50
N VAL A 208 -2.57 13.32 1.34
CA VAL A 208 -3.25 13.95 0.20
C VAL A 208 -4.44 13.09 -0.23
N ASP A 209 -4.22 11.79 -0.36
CA ASP A 209 -5.26 10.81 -0.64
C ASP A 209 -6.35 10.76 0.45
N LEU A 210 -5.94 10.77 1.73
CA LEU A 210 -6.88 10.68 2.84
C LEU A 210 -7.80 11.90 2.93
N VAL A 211 -7.30 13.11 2.69
CA VAL A 211 -8.13 14.32 2.61
C VAL A 211 -9.11 14.23 1.45
N GLN A 212 -8.68 13.83 0.27
CA GLN A 212 -9.57 13.59 -0.86
C GLN A 212 -10.61 12.50 -0.54
N PHE A 213 -10.20 11.42 0.11
CA PHE A 213 -11.11 10.33 0.50
C PHE A 213 -12.20 10.80 1.47
N ILE A 214 -11.85 11.62 2.46
CA ILE A 214 -12.79 12.12 3.46
C ILE A 214 -13.73 13.15 2.86
N THR A 215 -13.20 14.06 2.03
CA THR A 215 -13.93 15.27 1.58
C THR A 215 -14.52 15.16 0.17
N GLY A 216 -13.97 14.27 -0.67
CA GLY A 216 -14.27 14.24 -2.10
C GLY A 216 -13.58 15.35 -2.92
N LEU A 217 -12.91 16.30 -2.27
CA LEU A 217 -12.24 17.43 -2.94
C LEU A 217 -10.99 16.97 -3.69
N ARG A 218 -10.82 17.45 -4.92
CA ARG A 218 -9.66 17.12 -5.74
C ARG A 218 -8.52 18.11 -5.51
N PRO A 219 -7.26 17.64 -5.36
CA PRO A 219 -6.10 18.51 -5.38
C PRO A 219 -5.93 19.13 -6.78
N VAL A 220 -5.69 20.46 -6.83
CA VAL A 220 -5.56 21.19 -8.11
C VAL A 220 -4.20 21.88 -8.27
N GLN A 221 -3.48 22.08 -7.16
CA GLN A 221 -2.15 22.65 -7.20
C GLN A 221 -1.28 22.07 -6.08
N VAL A 222 0.00 21.87 -6.37
CA VAL A 222 1.00 21.43 -5.39
C VAL A 222 2.29 22.24 -5.51
N SER A 223 2.89 22.53 -4.35
CA SER A 223 4.22 23.15 -4.27
C SER A 223 5.00 22.44 -3.16
N VAL A 224 6.19 21.93 -3.48
CA VAL A 224 7.02 21.15 -2.55
C VAL A 224 8.42 21.72 -2.48
N VAL A 225 8.97 21.78 -1.26
CA VAL A 225 10.37 22.14 -0.99
C VAL A 225 11.03 20.98 -0.25
N GLY A 226 12.21 20.57 -0.70
CA GLY A 226 12.93 19.44 -0.13
C GLY A 226 14.30 19.80 0.42
N VAL A 227 14.75 19.08 1.44
CA VAL A 227 16.10 19.16 2.00
C VAL A 227 16.88 17.92 1.58
N LYS A 228 17.91 18.13 0.79
CA LYS A 228 18.79 17.07 0.28
C LYS A 228 19.78 16.60 1.32
N GLY A 229 20.21 15.34 1.18
CA GLY A 229 21.27 14.75 1.96
C GLY A 229 21.88 13.55 1.24
N LYS A 230 22.98 13.03 1.76
CA LYS A 230 23.65 11.85 1.22
C LYS A 230 23.28 10.61 2.01
N PHE A 231 23.01 9.54 1.29
CA PHE A 231 22.92 8.19 1.83
C PHE A 231 24.29 7.60 2.14
N PRO A 232 24.40 6.54 2.96
CA PRO A 232 25.67 5.89 3.27
C PRO A 232 26.46 5.40 2.05
N ASN A 233 25.77 5.01 0.97
CA ASN A 233 26.38 4.58 -0.30
C ASN A 233 26.86 5.75 -1.19
N GLY A 234 26.69 7.00 -0.73
CA GLY A 234 27.09 8.21 -1.46
C GLY A 234 26.05 8.81 -2.39
N ASN A 235 24.95 8.12 -2.67
CA ASN A 235 23.84 8.66 -3.46
C ASN A 235 23.20 9.85 -2.75
N GLU A 236 22.66 10.80 -3.52
CA GLU A 236 21.92 11.96 -3.01
C GLU A 236 20.42 11.74 -3.13
N GLY A 237 19.68 12.01 -2.06
CA GLY A 237 18.22 11.99 -2.03
C GLY A 237 17.65 13.14 -1.21
N PHE A 238 16.36 13.37 -1.30
CA PHE A 238 15.65 14.26 -0.38
C PHE A 238 15.40 13.54 0.95
N MET A 239 15.96 14.07 2.03
CA MET A 239 15.78 13.50 3.38
C MET A 239 14.54 14.03 4.07
N TRP A 240 14.08 15.21 3.65
CA TRP A 240 12.89 15.88 4.14
C TRP A 240 12.18 16.58 2.98
N ALA A 241 10.87 16.68 3.08
CA ALA A 241 10.04 17.47 2.19
C ALA A 241 8.95 18.19 2.99
N ASN A 242 8.57 19.37 2.53
CA ASN A 242 7.38 20.06 2.99
C ASN A 242 6.57 20.48 1.77
N GLY A 243 5.34 19.99 1.68
CA GLY A 243 4.44 20.23 0.58
C GLY A 243 3.24 21.05 1.00
N ARG A 244 2.76 21.89 0.07
CA ARG A 244 1.48 22.58 0.16
C ARG A 244 0.60 22.12 -0.98
N VAL A 245 -0.58 21.62 -0.67
CA VAL A 245 -1.60 21.18 -1.63
C VAL A 245 -2.79 22.11 -1.54
N ILE A 246 -3.28 22.61 -2.68
CA ILE A 246 -4.50 23.40 -2.79
C ILE A 246 -5.56 22.52 -3.44
N TYR A 247 -6.74 22.48 -2.83
CA TYR A 247 -7.89 21.73 -3.32
C TYR A 247 -8.84 22.64 -4.14
N GLU A 248 -9.75 22.03 -4.89
CA GLU A 248 -10.62 22.74 -5.83
C GLU A 248 -11.55 23.80 -5.19
N ASN A 249 -11.83 23.70 -3.89
CA ASN A 249 -12.57 24.71 -3.12
C ASN A 249 -11.67 25.81 -2.53
N GLY A 250 -10.35 25.77 -2.81
CA GLY A 250 -9.36 26.71 -2.27
C GLY A 250 -8.77 26.29 -0.91
N ALA A 251 -9.22 25.21 -0.30
CA ALA A 251 -8.64 24.67 0.95
C ALA A 251 -7.18 24.29 0.78
N ILE A 252 -6.42 24.38 1.88
CA ILE A 252 -4.97 24.13 1.87
C ILE A 252 -4.63 23.01 2.86
N LEU A 253 -3.83 22.07 2.40
CA LEU A 253 -3.15 21.07 3.24
C LEU A 253 -1.64 21.29 3.21
N SER A 254 -1.01 21.44 4.37
CA SER A 254 0.44 21.43 4.51
C SER A 254 0.88 20.02 4.97
N VAL A 255 1.86 19.43 4.29
CA VAL A 255 2.36 18.07 4.62
C VAL A 255 3.85 18.14 4.86
N THR A 256 4.31 17.62 5.99
CA THR A 256 5.73 17.51 6.34
C THR A 256 6.12 16.03 6.36
N ASP A 257 7.07 15.67 5.52
CA ASP A 257 7.52 14.31 5.32
C ASP A 257 9.03 14.19 5.49
N GLY A 258 9.51 13.01 5.86
CA GLY A 258 10.96 12.82 5.99
C GLY A 258 11.36 11.39 6.35
N LEU A 259 12.67 11.16 6.28
CA LEU A 259 13.35 9.95 6.73
C LEU A 259 14.25 10.29 7.90
N GLY A 260 13.67 10.71 9.03
CA GLY A 260 14.47 11.28 10.11
C GLY A 260 13.90 11.09 11.51
N TYR A 261 12.89 10.24 11.68
CA TYR A 261 12.41 9.88 13.01
C TYR A 261 13.49 9.04 13.72
N PRO A 262 13.81 9.31 14.99
CA PRO A 262 14.79 8.53 15.74
C PRO A 262 14.39 7.05 15.80
N ASP A 263 15.32 6.15 15.47
CA ASP A 263 15.05 4.71 15.41
C ASP A 263 14.60 4.12 16.75
N GLU A 264 14.99 4.73 17.85
CA GLU A 264 14.60 4.35 19.21
C GLU A 264 13.47 5.23 19.77
N GLY A 265 12.90 6.07 18.92
CA GLY A 265 11.78 6.92 19.29
C GLY A 265 10.50 6.12 19.54
N ALA A 266 9.64 6.64 20.39
CA ALA A 266 8.35 6.01 20.67
C ALA A 266 7.49 5.94 19.40
N GLY A 267 6.86 4.80 19.14
CA GLY A 267 5.97 4.59 18.01
C GLY A 267 6.65 4.36 16.66
N SER A 268 7.97 4.27 16.59
CA SER A 268 8.80 4.02 15.40
C SER A 268 8.71 5.03 14.24
N ASN A 269 7.74 5.93 14.22
CA ASN A 269 7.57 7.02 13.25
C ASN A 269 6.66 8.10 13.85
N GLU A 270 6.51 9.23 13.15
CA GLU A 270 5.55 10.28 13.50
C GLU A 270 4.52 10.39 12.38
N GLN A 271 3.24 10.20 12.71
CA GLN A 271 2.16 10.27 11.73
C GLN A 271 0.92 10.94 12.33
N CYS A 272 0.46 12.03 11.71
CA CYS A 272 -0.77 12.68 12.12
C CYS A 272 -1.42 13.46 10.97
N LEU A 273 -2.73 13.73 11.12
CA LEU A 273 -3.52 14.60 10.27
C LEU A 273 -4.43 15.47 11.14
N MET A 274 -4.48 16.74 10.84
CA MET A 274 -5.43 17.68 11.42
C MET A 274 -6.11 18.49 10.29
N MET A 275 -7.45 18.48 10.28
CA MET A 275 -8.26 19.20 9.30
C MET A 275 -9.24 20.12 10.01
N PHE A 276 -9.18 21.40 9.68
CA PHE A 276 -10.12 22.43 10.14
C PHE A 276 -11.21 22.63 9.10
N CYS A 277 -12.46 22.60 9.54
CA CYS A 277 -13.62 22.76 8.68
C CYS A 277 -14.51 23.89 9.21
N GLU A 278 -15.14 24.63 8.30
CA GLU A 278 -16.04 25.75 8.63
C GLU A 278 -17.30 25.69 7.77
N GLY A 279 -18.40 26.24 8.27
CA GLY A 279 -19.67 26.32 7.55
C GLY A 279 -20.68 27.18 8.30
N GLU A 280 -21.88 27.34 7.75
CA GLU A 280 -22.95 28.17 8.37
C GLU A 280 -23.25 27.71 9.79
N GLY A 281 -22.76 28.47 10.78
CA GLY A 281 -22.96 28.18 12.20
C GLY A 281 -22.24 26.94 12.74
N LYS A 282 -21.26 26.39 11.98
CA LYS A 282 -20.49 25.20 12.33
C LYS A 282 -18.99 25.46 12.25
N THR A 283 -18.25 24.86 13.14
CA THR A 283 -16.80 24.69 13.06
C THR A 283 -16.49 23.25 13.37
N GLY A 284 -15.68 22.57 12.56
CA GLY A 284 -15.33 21.19 12.71
C GLY A 284 -13.82 20.97 12.79
N LEU A 285 -13.41 19.95 13.54
CA LEU A 285 -12.04 19.48 13.60
C LEU A 285 -12.04 17.97 13.42
N ILE A 286 -11.25 17.50 12.44
CA ILE A 286 -10.90 16.10 12.28
C ILE A 286 -9.42 15.97 12.64
N ALA A 287 -9.11 15.19 13.67
CA ALA A 287 -7.73 14.96 14.10
C ALA A 287 -7.46 13.46 14.22
N HIS A 288 -6.43 13.01 13.51
CA HIS A 288 -5.90 11.66 13.58
C HIS A 288 -4.46 11.72 14.10
N ASP A 289 -4.19 11.06 15.22
CA ASP A 289 -2.86 10.79 15.71
C ASP A 289 -2.62 9.28 15.56
N ASP A 290 -1.61 8.91 14.79
CA ASP A 290 -1.31 7.52 14.48
C ASP A 290 -0.18 6.96 15.34
N GLN A 291 0.61 7.83 15.99
CA GLN A 291 1.82 7.43 16.67
C GLN A 291 1.56 6.61 17.94
N PHE A 292 0.65 7.07 18.79
CA PHE A 292 0.38 6.47 20.10
C PHE A 292 -0.94 5.74 20.20
N ARG A 293 -1.38 5.19 19.09
CA ARG A 293 -2.62 4.45 19.01
C ARG A 293 -2.41 2.97 19.28
N GLY A 294 -3.22 2.37 20.15
CA GLY A 294 -3.17 0.96 20.48
C GLY A 294 -2.52 0.68 21.81
N VAL A 295 -1.82 -0.43 21.93
CA VAL A 295 -1.21 -0.90 23.18
C VAL A 295 0.27 -0.55 23.18
N GLU A 296 0.70 0.12 24.24
CA GLU A 296 2.09 0.36 24.53
C GLU A 296 2.66 -0.73 25.44
N HIS A 297 3.85 -1.20 25.10
CA HIS A 297 4.60 -2.11 25.94
C HIS A 297 5.98 -1.50 26.21
N SER A 298 6.30 -1.29 27.48
CA SER A 298 7.63 -0.98 27.93
C SER A 298 8.22 -2.20 28.63
N TYR A 299 9.39 -2.64 28.20
CA TYR A 299 10.12 -3.69 28.87
C TYR A 299 11.62 -3.43 28.84
N LEU A 300 12.24 -3.76 29.96
CA LEU A 300 13.68 -3.71 30.08
C LEU A 300 14.28 -4.94 29.44
N ARG A 301 15.26 -4.74 28.59
CA ARG A 301 16.15 -5.81 28.16
C ARG A 301 17.14 -6.11 29.29
N GLY A 302 17.82 -7.24 29.21
CA GLY A 302 18.82 -7.65 30.20
C GLY A 302 19.89 -6.57 30.41
N ILE A 303 20.49 -6.50 31.59
CA ILE A 303 21.55 -5.56 31.94
C ILE A 303 22.69 -5.67 30.91
N GLY A 304 23.16 -4.55 30.39
CA GLY A 304 24.23 -4.49 29.39
C GLY A 304 23.79 -4.74 27.94
N CYS A 305 22.50 -4.94 27.67
CA CYS A 305 21.98 -5.03 26.31
C CYS A 305 21.67 -3.64 25.76
N ALA A 306 22.21 -3.33 24.59
CA ALA A 306 21.75 -2.19 23.81
C ALA A 306 20.39 -2.47 23.19
N GLY A 307 19.55 -1.45 23.01
CA GLY A 307 18.31 -1.53 22.29
C GLY A 307 17.17 -0.76 22.96
N SER A 308 16.07 -0.64 22.27
CA SER A 308 14.91 0.10 22.74
C SER A 308 14.28 -0.55 23.97
N THR A 309 14.02 0.26 24.98
CA THR A 309 13.24 -0.11 26.17
C THR A 309 11.74 0.09 25.96
N PHE A 310 11.36 0.55 24.79
CA PHE A 310 10.00 0.89 24.44
C PHE A 310 9.55 0.10 23.22
N ASN A 311 8.38 -0.49 23.27
CA ASN A 311 7.76 -1.15 22.13
C ASN A 311 6.30 -0.71 22.03
N TYR A 312 5.98 -0.11 20.91
CA TYR A 312 4.64 0.36 20.59
C TYR A 312 3.95 -0.65 19.66
N VAL A 313 2.73 -1.00 19.98
CA VAL A 313 1.91 -1.91 19.18
C VAL A 313 0.66 -1.18 18.72
N ASN A 314 0.56 -0.95 17.41
CA ASN A 314 -0.67 -0.43 16.79
C ASN A 314 -1.48 -1.58 16.17
N PRO A 315 -2.44 -2.17 16.90
CA PRO A 315 -3.26 -3.27 16.38
C PRO A 315 -4.25 -2.82 15.31
N ASP A 316 -4.55 -1.53 15.24
CA ASP A 316 -5.48 -1.00 14.26
C ASP A 316 -4.86 -0.92 12.86
N PHE A 317 -3.52 -0.76 12.76
CA PHE A 317 -2.85 -0.81 11.47
C PHE A 317 -2.70 -2.24 10.97
N TYR A 318 -1.86 -3.04 11.65
CA TYR A 318 -1.59 -4.41 11.25
C TYR A 318 -0.97 -5.20 12.39
N ARG A 319 -1.57 -6.32 12.74
CA ARG A 319 -1.00 -7.27 13.70
C ARG A 319 -1.41 -8.69 13.37
N LEU A 320 -0.57 -9.63 13.74
CA LEU A 320 -0.90 -11.04 13.78
C LEU A 320 -1.43 -11.38 15.16
N VAL A 321 -2.63 -11.95 15.22
CA VAL A 321 -3.28 -12.37 16.47
C VAL A 321 -3.67 -13.85 16.39
N PRO A 322 -3.77 -14.57 17.52
CA PRO A 322 -4.32 -15.92 17.52
C PRO A 322 -5.73 -15.96 16.92
N TRP A 323 -6.08 -17.05 16.28
CA TRP A 323 -7.41 -17.31 15.75
C TRP A 323 -7.82 -18.77 15.99
N GLU A 324 -9.03 -19.16 15.58
CA GLU A 324 -9.56 -20.53 15.78
C GLU A 324 -8.87 -21.61 14.95
N GLY A 325 -8.17 -21.24 13.85
CA GLY A 325 -7.39 -22.15 13.03
C GLY A 325 -5.92 -22.23 13.46
N PRO A 326 -5.08 -23.01 12.74
CA PRO A 326 -3.66 -23.17 13.05
C PRO A 326 -2.87 -21.87 12.76
N GLY A 327 -2.02 -21.44 13.72
CA GLY A 327 -1.17 -20.25 13.63
C GLY A 327 -1.90 -18.95 13.97
N TYR A 328 -1.67 -17.90 13.15
CA TYR A 328 -2.15 -16.55 13.40
C TYR A 328 -2.99 -16.04 12.22
N GLN A 329 -3.82 -15.02 12.49
CA GLN A 329 -4.51 -14.24 11.46
C GLN A 329 -4.07 -12.77 11.50
N PRO A 330 -4.00 -12.10 10.35
CA PRO A 330 -3.82 -10.66 10.33
C PRO A 330 -5.11 -9.93 10.71
N VAL A 331 -4.96 -8.79 11.40
CA VAL A 331 -6.03 -7.85 11.72
C VAL A 331 -5.56 -6.42 11.48
N GLY A 332 -6.49 -5.50 11.33
CA GLY A 332 -6.24 -4.07 11.15
C GLY A 332 -6.44 -3.59 9.72
N TYR A 333 -6.46 -2.26 9.56
CA TYR A 333 -6.82 -1.64 8.28
C TYR A 333 -5.83 -1.92 7.13
N GLY A 334 -4.60 -2.29 7.43
CA GLY A 334 -3.64 -2.78 6.44
C GLY A 334 -4.08 -4.11 5.83
N PHE A 335 -4.53 -5.06 6.66
CA PHE A 335 -5.12 -6.31 6.16
C PHE A 335 -6.43 -6.04 5.41
N ASP A 336 -7.29 -5.17 5.96
CA ASP A 336 -8.59 -4.86 5.35
C ASP A 336 -8.45 -4.32 3.93
N SER A 337 -7.43 -3.48 3.67
CA SER A 337 -7.18 -2.92 2.34
C SER A 337 -6.75 -3.99 1.33
N VAL A 338 -5.81 -4.85 1.69
CA VAL A 338 -5.36 -5.97 0.84
C VAL A 338 -6.52 -6.92 0.56
N ALA A 339 -7.27 -7.28 1.61
CA ALA A 339 -8.42 -8.17 1.50
C ALA A 339 -9.53 -7.57 0.61
N ALA A 340 -9.82 -6.28 0.73
CA ALA A 340 -10.84 -5.61 -0.07
C ALA A 340 -10.50 -5.65 -1.57
N ILE A 341 -9.24 -5.38 -1.94
CA ILE A 341 -8.80 -5.42 -3.34
C ILE A 341 -8.88 -6.85 -3.90
N LEU A 342 -8.32 -7.83 -3.22
CA LEU A 342 -8.27 -9.22 -3.70
C LEU A 342 -9.67 -9.88 -3.72
N ASN A 343 -10.52 -9.61 -2.73
CA ASN A 343 -11.92 -10.04 -2.76
C ASN A 343 -12.70 -9.38 -3.92
N THR A 344 -12.38 -8.13 -4.24
CA THR A 344 -13.00 -7.44 -5.38
C THR A 344 -12.63 -8.11 -6.70
N ILE A 345 -11.35 -8.48 -6.89
CA ILE A 345 -10.91 -9.24 -8.07
C ILE A 345 -11.65 -10.58 -8.15
N GLN A 346 -11.71 -11.34 -7.05
CA GLN A 346 -12.45 -12.61 -7.01
C GLN A 346 -13.93 -12.42 -7.36
N ARG A 347 -14.58 -11.37 -6.83
CA ARG A 347 -15.99 -11.03 -7.12
C ARG A 347 -16.19 -10.72 -8.60
N ILE A 348 -15.28 -9.95 -9.21
CA ILE A 348 -15.34 -9.58 -10.62
C ILE A 348 -15.30 -10.84 -11.50
N GLU A 349 -14.32 -11.71 -11.26
CA GLU A 349 -14.14 -12.91 -12.07
C GLU A 349 -15.22 -13.97 -11.82
N HIS A 350 -15.71 -14.09 -10.59
CA HIS A 350 -16.84 -14.96 -10.30
C HIS A 350 -18.14 -14.50 -11.03
N ALA A 351 -18.40 -13.21 -11.03
CA ALA A 351 -19.60 -12.66 -11.68
C ALA A 351 -19.55 -12.71 -13.23
N ALA A 352 -18.37 -12.79 -13.80
CA ALA A 352 -18.12 -12.87 -15.24
C ALA A 352 -17.91 -14.32 -15.74
N ALA A 353 -17.82 -15.30 -14.83
CA ALA A 353 -17.54 -16.68 -15.16
C ALA A 353 -18.64 -17.33 -16.02
N GLY A 354 -18.23 -18.04 -17.07
CA GLY A 354 -19.14 -18.77 -17.95
C GLY A 354 -19.97 -17.92 -18.92
N LEU A 355 -19.81 -16.60 -18.88
CA LEU A 355 -20.45 -15.69 -19.84
C LEU A 355 -19.67 -15.64 -21.17
N PRO A 356 -20.37 -15.39 -22.31
CA PRO A 356 -19.70 -15.03 -23.55
C PRO A 356 -18.78 -13.83 -23.37
N GLU A 357 -17.69 -13.73 -24.15
CA GLU A 357 -16.64 -12.73 -23.92
C GLU A 357 -17.15 -11.28 -23.85
N ALA A 358 -18.05 -10.90 -24.74
CA ALA A 358 -18.61 -9.54 -24.74
C ALA A 358 -19.44 -9.24 -23.48
N GLU A 359 -20.23 -10.22 -23.02
CA GLU A 359 -21.03 -10.09 -21.79
C GLU A 359 -20.13 -10.12 -20.54
N SER A 360 -19.12 -10.98 -20.55
CA SER A 360 -18.10 -11.06 -19.51
C SER A 360 -17.36 -9.74 -19.34
N LEU A 361 -16.94 -9.10 -20.45
CA LEU A 361 -16.29 -7.78 -20.43
C LEU A 361 -17.23 -6.69 -19.88
N ALA A 362 -18.47 -6.67 -20.36
CA ALA A 362 -19.48 -5.71 -19.89
C ALA A 362 -19.75 -5.89 -18.39
N ARG A 363 -19.83 -7.13 -17.91
CA ARG A 363 -20.05 -7.44 -16.50
C ARG A 363 -18.90 -7.00 -15.62
N ARG A 364 -17.65 -7.26 -16.03
CA ARG A 364 -16.46 -6.80 -15.31
C ARG A 364 -16.45 -5.27 -15.19
N ARG A 365 -16.62 -4.56 -16.32
CA ARG A 365 -16.67 -3.09 -16.34
C ARG A 365 -17.77 -2.51 -15.43
N ALA A 366 -18.94 -3.14 -15.39
CA ALA A 366 -20.04 -2.71 -14.53
C ALA A 366 -19.67 -2.79 -13.03
N ILE A 367 -18.98 -3.87 -12.61
CA ILE A 367 -18.54 -4.02 -11.22
C ILE A 367 -17.38 -3.06 -10.90
N ILE A 368 -16.44 -2.88 -11.83
CA ILE A 368 -15.35 -1.90 -11.66
C ILE A 368 -15.92 -0.50 -11.44
N LYS A 369 -16.87 -0.09 -12.28
CA LYS A 369 -17.54 1.20 -12.13
C LYS A 369 -18.26 1.34 -10.78
N GLU A 370 -18.93 0.28 -10.31
CA GLU A 370 -19.54 0.28 -8.96
C GLU A 370 -18.52 0.50 -7.85
N VAL A 371 -17.33 -0.07 -7.99
CA VAL A 371 -16.23 0.11 -7.01
C VAL A 371 -15.68 1.53 -7.06
N ASP A 372 -15.49 2.08 -8.25
CA ASP A 372 -15.02 3.46 -8.45
C ASP A 372 -16.01 4.47 -7.88
N GLU A 373 -17.33 4.28 -8.12
CA GLU A 373 -18.37 5.15 -7.57
C GLU A 373 -18.44 5.13 -6.03
N LYS A 374 -18.14 4.01 -5.39
CA LYS A 374 -18.04 3.91 -3.92
C LYS A 374 -16.78 4.57 -3.37
N ALA A 375 -15.73 4.64 -4.16
CA ALA A 375 -14.44 5.26 -3.87
C ALA A 375 -13.81 4.86 -2.52
N ILE A 376 -14.05 3.62 -2.03
CA ILE A 376 -13.40 3.10 -0.82
C ILE A 376 -12.02 2.57 -1.18
N ILE A 377 -11.93 1.70 -2.21
CA ILE A 377 -10.64 1.31 -2.79
C ILE A 377 -10.19 2.45 -3.70
N ALA A 378 -8.91 2.83 -3.61
CA ALA A 378 -8.33 3.75 -4.58
C ALA A 378 -8.10 3.04 -5.92
N THR A 379 -8.48 3.71 -7.00
CA THR A 379 -8.30 3.26 -8.39
C THR A 379 -7.55 4.33 -9.18
N PRO A 380 -7.02 4.01 -10.37
CA PRO A 380 -6.31 4.97 -11.20
C PRO A 380 -7.09 6.23 -11.52
#